data_1cfdd6c32425d4944490f443f45e07d5
#
_entry.id   1cfdd6c32425d4944490f443f45e07d5
#
_cell.length_a   1.000
_cell.length_b   1.000
_cell.length_c   1.000
_cell.angle_alpha   90.00
_cell.angle_beta   90.00
_cell.angle_gamma   90.00
#
_symmetry.space_group_name_H-M   'P 1'
#
loop_
_entity.id
_entity.type
_entity.pdbx_description
1 polymer ?
#
loop_
_entity_poly.entity_id
_entity_poly.type
_entity_poly.pdbx_seq_one_letter_code
_entity_poly.pdbx_strand_id
1 'polypeptide(L)'
;MQSSTSLDRYIRQVRAIPRLSREDEHALAIRALDDDQEAADELVQANLRYVIAIAVQYRRYGIPLGDLIAEGSVGLVTALRKFDPHRGTRFVTYAGYWIRAFVLEAVVRSSTMVGAGSGPFRSKLFFRLRRERARLSNVIADPEELMQKLASEFDTTVEKMTELLRRLDQREISLDAPAYNDSDSTLIELLPGSSERQDVVLERERRDSGIRTRLADALSVLDERERLIIEKRVLGDQTASLASLGRELGVSRERARQLEVRAKKKLRGELKEFAPAA
;
A
#
# COMPACT_ATOMS: atom_id res chain seq x y z
N MET A 1 23.58 18.88 0.62
CA MET A 1 23.97 20.16 1.26
C MET A 1 23.30 21.40 0.70
N GLN A 2 22.80 21.41 -0.53
CA GLN A 2 22.13 22.59 -1.15
C GLN A 2 20.68 22.84 -0.67
N SER A 3 19.99 21.84 -0.12
CA SER A 3 18.60 21.98 0.35
C SER A 3 18.44 22.79 1.64
N SER A 4 19.43 22.78 2.53
CA SER A 4 19.37 23.55 3.79
C SER A 4 19.40 25.06 3.55
N THR A 5 20.15 25.54 2.59
CA THR A 5 20.27 26.99 2.26
C THR A 5 19.00 27.54 1.61
N SER A 6 18.26 26.80 0.80
CA SER A 6 17.01 27.26 0.18
C SER A 6 15.87 27.30 1.19
N LEU A 7 15.74 26.28 2.03
CA LEU A 7 14.74 26.21 3.09
C LEU A 7 14.95 27.32 4.14
N ASP A 8 16.21 27.57 4.53
CA ASP A 8 16.51 28.65 5.49
C ASP A 8 16.19 30.03 4.92
N ARG A 9 16.39 30.23 3.62
CA ARG A 9 15.98 31.47 2.93
C ARG A 9 14.47 31.62 2.96
N TYR A 10 13.73 30.58 2.62
CA TYR A 10 12.28 30.56 2.67
C TYR A 10 11.76 30.89 4.08
N ILE A 11 12.29 30.24 5.11
CA ILE A 11 11.89 30.48 6.51
C ILE A 11 12.14 31.94 6.91
N ARG A 12 13.26 32.52 6.49
CA ARG A 12 13.57 33.94 6.75
C ARG A 12 12.59 34.87 6.05
N GLN A 13 12.26 34.60 4.79
CA GLN A 13 11.27 35.38 4.03
C GLN A 13 9.88 35.36 4.70
N VAL A 14 9.41 34.17 5.06
CA VAL A 14 8.11 34.02 5.76
C VAL A 14 8.10 34.73 7.11
N ARG A 15 9.22 34.72 7.85
CA ARG A 15 9.32 35.43 9.14
C ARG A 15 9.33 36.95 9.00
N ALA A 16 9.78 37.47 7.85
CA ALA A 16 9.81 38.90 7.57
C ALA A 16 8.43 39.50 7.27
N ILE A 17 7.45 38.65 6.85
CA ILE A 17 6.07 39.10 6.59
C ILE A 17 5.44 39.62 7.90
N PRO A 18 4.82 40.84 7.91
CA PRO A 18 4.18 41.35 9.11
C PRO A 18 3.03 40.47 9.59
N ARG A 19 2.69 40.58 10.87
CA ARG A 19 1.51 39.91 11.41
C ARG A 19 0.28 40.76 11.13
N LEU A 20 -0.81 40.13 10.71
CA LEU A 20 -2.08 40.79 10.53
C LEU A 20 -2.72 41.13 11.89
N SER A 21 -3.33 42.32 11.99
CA SER A 21 -4.25 42.62 13.08
C SER A 21 -5.49 41.72 12.99
N ARG A 22 -6.33 41.74 14.02
CA ARG A 22 -7.59 40.97 13.97
C ARG A 22 -8.56 41.58 12.93
N GLU A 23 -8.51 42.86 12.78
CA GLU A 23 -9.38 43.61 11.88
C GLU A 23 -8.98 43.39 10.42
N ASP A 24 -7.66 43.46 10.11
CA ASP A 24 -7.14 43.18 8.77
C ASP A 24 -7.36 41.70 8.38
N GLU A 25 -7.12 40.77 9.31
CA GLU A 25 -7.38 39.33 9.08
C GLU A 25 -8.86 39.08 8.72
N HIS A 26 -9.78 39.77 9.42
CA HIS A 26 -11.20 39.63 9.16
C HIS A 26 -11.60 40.28 7.82
N ALA A 27 -11.07 41.44 7.52
CA ALA A 27 -11.34 42.13 6.24
C ALA A 27 -10.83 41.31 5.03
N LEU A 28 -9.61 40.78 5.12
CA LEU A 28 -9.06 39.89 4.09
C LEU A 28 -9.86 38.60 3.95
N ALA A 29 -10.32 38.04 5.08
CA ALA A 29 -11.11 36.80 5.04
C ALA A 29 -12.48 37.00 4.38
N ILE A 30 -13.13 38.16 4.56
CA ILE A 30 -14.38 38.51 3.86
C ILE A 30 -14.11 38.64 2.34
N ARG A 31 -13.09 39.41 1.95
CA ARG A 31 -12.70 39.54 0.55
C ARG A 31 -12.37 38.20 -0.11
N ALA A 32 -11.65 37.35 0.60
CA ALA A 32 -11.32 36.00 0.11
C ALA A 32 -12.56 35.09 -0.04
N LEU A 33 -13.62 35.32 0.76
CA LEU A 33 -14.92 34.66 0.60
C LEU A 33 -15.66 35.07 -0.66
N ASP A 34 -15.45 36.34 -1.10
CA ASP A 34 -15.99 36.91 -2.34
C ASP A 34 -15.09 36.61 -3.57
N ASP A 35 -14.30 35.56 -3.53
CA ASP A 35 -13.39 35.08 -4.59
C ASP A 35 -12.24 36.05 -4.94
N ASP A 36 -11.88 36.98 -4.05
CA ASP A 36 -10.70 37.84 -4.20
C ASP A 36 -9.42 37.02 -3.94
N GLN A 37 -8.74 36.64 -5.03
CA GLN A 37 -7.52 35.83 -4.97
C GLN A 37 -6.34 36.55 -4.32
N GLU A 38 -6.24 37.88 -4.50
CA GLU A 38 -5.15 38.66 -3.88
C GLU A 38 -5.30 38.68 -2.36
N ALA A 39 -6.52 38.86 -1.86
CA ALA A 39 -6.82 38.81 -0.42
C ALA A 39 -6.57 37.41 0.16
N ALA A 40 -6.93 36.37 -0.59
CA ALA A 40 -6.66 34.98 -0.21
C ALA A 40 -5.17 34.72 -0.09
N ASP A 41 -4.38 35.14 -1.06
CA ASP A 41 -2.91 34.94 -1.08
C ASP A 41 -2.24 35.74 0.05
N GLU A 42 -2.65 36.99 0.32
CA GLU A 42 -2.14 37.79 1.43
C GLU A 42 -2.45 37.12 2.78
N LEU A 43 -3.66 36.62 2.97
CA LEU A 43 -4.07 35.93 4.20
C LEU A 43 -3.27 34.63 4.40
N VAL A 44 -3.04 33.86 3.33
CA VAL A 44 -2.20 32.65 3.38
C VAL A 44 -0.76 33.01 3.73
N GLN A 45 -0.16 33.98 3.00
CA GLN A 45 1.25 34.36 3.22
C GLN A 45 1.53 34.83 4.65
N ALA A 46 0.64 35.66 5.22
CA ALA A 46 0.78 36.15 6.59
C ALA A 46 0.71 35.01 7.63
N ASN A 47 0.04 33.90 7.29
CA ASN A 47 -0.17 32.76 8.16
C ASN A 47 0.81 31.59 7.95
N LEU A 48 1.68 31.61 6.93
CA LEU A 48 2.71 30.57 6.70
C LEU A 48 3.63 30.37 7.90
N ARG A 49 3.87 31.39 8.71
CA ARG A 49 4.67 31.29 9.95
C ARG A 49 4.12 30.25 10.94
N TYR A 50 2.80 30.10 11.00
CA TYR A 50 2.17 29.11 11.88
C TYR A 50 2.33 27.69 11.33
N VAL A 51 2.34 27.54 10.00
CA VAL A 51 2.69 26.26 9.34
C VAL A 51 4.09 25.83 9.75
N ILE A 52 5.07 26.73 9.65
CA ILE A 52 6.46 26.45 10.04
C ILE A 52 6.53 26.09 11.53
N ALA A 53 5.86 26.85 12.40
CA ALA A 53 5.86 26.59 13.84
C ALA A 53 5.29 25.22 14.21
N ILE A 54 4.23 24.79 13.53
CA ILE A 54 3.62 23.46 13.71
C ILE A 54 4.54 22.39 13.13
N ALA A 55 5.05 22.54 11.91
CA ALA A 55 5.93 21.57 11.26
C ALA A 55 7.19 21.27 12.08
N VAL A 56 7.81 22.29 12.69
CA VAL A 56 9.00 22.14 13.56
C VAL A 56 8.73 21.22 14.75
N GLN A 57 7.51 21.21 15.31
CA GLN A 57 7.17 20.33 16.44
C GLN A 57 7.23 18.84 16.07
N TYR A 58 7.03 18.52 14.78
CA TYR A 58 7.04 17.15 14.23
C TYR A 58 8.36 16.73 13.57
N ARG A 59 9.39 17.60 13.57
CA ARG A 59 10.71 17.32 12.97
C ARG A 59 11.34 16.02 13.51
N ARG A 60 11.07 15.66 14.77
CA ARG A 60 11.62 14.46 15.43
C ARG A 60 11.16 13.13 14.82
N TYR A 61 10.18 13.14 13.94
CA TYR A 61 9.68 11.92 13.27
C TYR A 61 10.50 11.49 12.05
N GLY A 62 11.63 12.17 11.76
CA GLY A 62 12.56 11.78 10.70
C GLY A 62 12.18 12.25 9.30
N ILE A 63 11.09 12.99 9.15
CA ILE A 63 10.63 13.53 7.87
C ILE A 63 11.33 14.88 7.61
N PRO A 64 11.74 15.15 6.36
CA PRO A 64 12.31 16.45 6.00
C PRO A 64 11.37 17.61 6.36
N LEU A 65 11.90 18.65 6.99
CA LEU A 65 11.08 19.78 7.43
C LEU A 65 10.37 20.48 6.25
N GLY A 66 10.99 20.50 5.07
CA GLY A 66 10.40 21.05 3.85
C GLY A 66 9.08 20.35 3.48
N ASP A 67 9.06 19.02 3.58
CA ASP A 67 7.88 18.21 3.24
C ASP A 67 6.74 18.44 4.25
N LEU A 68 7.08 18.53 5.54
CA LEU A 68 6.09 18.87 6.58
C LEU A 68 5.50 20.28 6.39
N ILE A 69 6.31 21.25 5.96
CA ILE A 69 5.84 22.59 5.64
C ILE A 69 4.94 22.57 4.40
N ALA A 70 5.31 21.82 3.37
CA ALA A 70 4.49 21.69 2.16
C ALA A 70 3.09 21.14 2.48
N GLU A 71 3.02 20.02 3.20
CA GLU A 71 1.76 19.39 3.63
C GLU A 71 0.95 20.32 4.56
N GLY A 72 1.62 20.96 5.50
CA GLY A 72 0.97 21.94 6.37
C GLY A 72 0.40 23.14 5.60
N SER A 73 1.06 23.58 4.51
CA SER A 73 0.58 24.64 3.64
C SER A 73 -0.69 24.23 2.88
N VAL A 74 -0.77 22.97 2.42
CA VAL A 74 -2.01 22.42 1.85
C VAL A 74 -3.15 22.47 2.89
N GLY A 75 -2.83 22.13 4.15
CA GLY A 75 -3.77 22.25 5.25
C GLY A 75 -4.25 23.69 5.47
N LEU A 76 -3.35 24.68 5.39
CA LEU A 76 -3.67 26.12 5.52
C LEU A 76 -4.61 26.58 4.39
N VAL A 77 -4.31 26.23 3.14
CA VAL A 77 -5.16 26.58 1.98
C VAL A 77 -6.52 25.89 2.07
N THR A 78 -6.56 24.64 2.54
CA THR A 78 -7.82 23.92 2.76
C THR A 78 -8.66 24.59 3.86
N ALA A 79 -8.01 25.08 4.91
CA ALA A 79 -8.67 25.86 5.97
C ALA A 79 -9.29 27.13 5.43
N LEU A 80 -8.58 27.88 4.58
CA LEU A 80 -9.09 29.10 3.97
C LEU A 80 -10.39 28.87 3.20
N ARG A 81 -10.42 27.83 2.36
CA ARG A 81 -11.62 27.47 1.57
C ARG A 81 -12.86 27.11 2.40
N LYS A 82 -12.67 26.74 3.66
CA LYS A 82 -13.73 26.28 4.58
C LYS A 82 -13.95 27.25 5.75
N PHE A 83 -13.22 28.34 5.78
CA PHE A 83 -13.31 29.30 6.88
C PHE A 83 -14.54 30.19 6.70
N ASP A 84 -15.27 30.40 7.77
CA ASP A 84 -16.39 31.33 7.86
C ASP A 84 -16.00 32.48 8.81
N PRO A 85 -15.72 33.68 8.29
CA PRO A 85 -15.31 34.83 9.08
C PRO A 85 -16.41 35.34 10.03
N HIS A 86 -17.69 35.02 9.78
CA HIS A 86 -18.81 35.46 10.59
C HIS A 86 -18.96 34.73 11.93
N ARG A 87 -18.23 33.61 12.12
CA ARG A 87 -18.26 32.84 13.38
C ARG A 87 -17.47 33.45 14.52
N GLY A 88 -16.83 34.60 14.34
CA GLY A 88 -16.11 35.33 15.40
C GLY A 88 -14.79 34.70 15.86
N THR A 89 -14.38 33.58 15.28
CA THR A 89 -13.10 32.93 15.56
C THR A 89 -12.01 33.50 14.67
N ARG A 90 -10.76 33.56 15.16
CA ARG A 90 -9.64 33.99 14.32
C ARG A 90 -9.28 32.88 13.31
N PHE A 91 -8.93 33.31 12.08
CA PHE A 91 -8.50 32.39 11.03
C PHE A 91 -7.33 31.51 11.47
N VAL A 92 -6.33 32.07 12.14
CA VAL A 92 -5.16 31.31 12.64
C VAL A 92 -5.58 30.17 13.56
N THR A 93 -6.58 30.38 14.41
CA THR A 93 -7.06 29.34 15.34
C THR A 93 -7.72 28.20 14.59
N TYR A 94 -8.58 28.53 13.64
CA TYR A 94 -9.23 27.54 12.79
C TYR A 94 -8.24 26.80 11.89
N ALA A 95 -7.35 27.53 11.22
CA ALA A 95 -6.32 26.98 10.35
C ALA A 95 -5.34 26.06 11.11
N GLY A 96 -5.05 26.37 12.36
CA GLY A 96 -4.17 25.55 13.20
C GLY A 96 -4.62 24.09 13.36
N TYR A 97 -5.94 23.82 13.35
CA TYR A 97 -6.47 22.46 13.35
C TYR A 97 -6.21 21.73 12.03
N TRP A 98 -6.42 22.42 10.91
CA TRP A 98 -6.18 21.86 9.58
C TRP A 98 -4.70 21.63 9.32
N ILE A 99 -3.85 22.60 9.61
CA ILE A 99 -2.39 22.47 9.47
C ILE A 99 -1.91 21.27 10.26
N ARG A 100 -2.33 21.13 11.52
CA ARG A 100 -1.93 20.00 12.37
C ARG A 100 -2.45 18.68 11.84
N ALA A 101 -3.68 18.62 11.33
CA ALA A 101 -4.25 17.40 10.77
C ALA A 101 -3.45 16.91 9.55
N PHE A 102 -3.12 17.81 8.61
CA PHE A 102 -2.34 17.48 7.42
C PHE A 102 -0.90 17.08 7.76
N VAL A 103 -0.25 17.81 8.65
CA VAL A 103 1.11 17.45 9.13
C VAL A 103 1.11 16.09 9.82
N LEU A 104 0.12 15.79 10.66
CA LEU A 104 0.01 14.49 11.33
C LEU A 104 -0.25 13.36 10.33
N GLU A 105 -1.09 13.59 9.33
CA GLU A 105 -1.33 12.62 8.25
C GLU A 105 -0.07 12.35 7.44
N ALA A 106 0.67 13.40 7.08
CA ALA A 106 1.96 13.29 6.40
C ALA A 106 2.97 12.49 7.24
N VAL A 107 3.04 12.74 8.56
CA VAL A 107 3.92 11.98 9.46
C VAL A 107 3.59 10.49 9.42
N VAL A 108 2.33 10.12 9.50
CA VAL A 108 1.92 8.69 9.47
C VAL A 108 2.20 8.05 8.11
N ARG A 109 1.91 8.78 7.01
CA ARG A 109 2.10 8.30 5.64
C ARG A 109 3.57 8.10 5.29
N SER A 110 4.44 9.03 5.73
CA SER A 110 5.86 9.08 5.35
C SER A 110 6.80 8.53 6.42
N SER A 111 6.29 8.01 7.55
CA SER A 111 7.13 7.46 8.62
C SER A 111 7.81 6.15 8.26
N THR A 112 7.26 5.42 7.30
CA THR A 112 7.78 4.16 6.78
C THR A 112 7.58 4.11 5.27
N MET A 113 8.48 3.45 4.55
CA MET A 113 8.40 3.28 3.08
C MET A 113 7.16 2.43 2.71
N VAL A 114 6.92 1.37 3.48
CA VAL A 114 5.69 0.60 3.41
C VAL A 114 4.73 1.16 4.44
N GLY A 115 3.90 2.10 4.03
CA GLY A 115 3.01 2.83 4.91
C GLY A 115 2.11 1.90 5.75
N ALA A 116 1.86 2.29 6.99
CA ALA A 116 0.95 1.58 7.90
C ALA A 116 -0.52 1.57 7.41
N GLY A 117 -0.77 2.05 6.19
CA GLY A 117 -2.07 2.25 5.54
C GLY A 117 -2.68 3.61 5.85
N SER A 118 -3.69 4.00 5.09
CA SER A 118 -4.38 5.29 5.21
C SER A 118 -5.59 5.23 6.14
N GLY A 119 -5.91 6.35 6.80
CA GLY A 119 -7.15 6.57 7.51
C GLY A 119 -6.98 7.26 8.87
N PRO A 120 -7.96 8.08 9.30
CA PRO A 120 -7.90 8.88 10.52
C PRO A 120 -7.80 8.05 11.79
N PHE A 121 -8.30 6.80 11.79
CA PHE A 121 -8.18 5.87 12.90
C PHE A 121 -6.72 5.45 13.13
N ARG A 122 -5.97 5.21 12.06
CA ARG A 122 -4.56 4.78 12.14
C ARG A 122 -3.65 5.90 12.62
N SER A 123 -3.90 7.15 12.23
CA SER A 123 -3.15 8.31 12.71
C SER A 123 -3.29 8.47 14.22
N LYS A 124 -4.53 8.38 14.74
CA LYS A 124 -4.78 8.42 16.18
C LYS A 124 -4.10 7.26 16.91
N LEU A 125 -4.19 6.05 16.35
CA LEU A 125 -3.57 4.86 16.90
C LEU A 125 -2.04 5.00 16.98
N PHE A 126 -1.40 5.46 15.89
CA PHE A 126 0.05 5.64 15.79
C PHE A 126 0.60 6.52 16.91
N PHE A 127 0.02 7.72 17.12
CA PHE A 127 0.50 8.67 18.11
C PHE A 127 0.11 8.24 19.54
N ARG A 128 -1.10 7.73 19.73
CA ARG A 128 -1.59 7.28 21.04
C ARG A 128 -0.81 6.04 21.49
N LEU A 129 -0.59 5.07 20.62
CA LEU A 129 0.12 3.83 20.94
C LEU A 129 1.57 4.11 21.36
N ARG A 130 2.30 4.98 20.65
CA ARG A 130 3.67 5.37 21.05
C ARG A 130 3.69 6.06 22.43
N ARG A 131 2.73 6.94 22.68
CA ARG A 131 2.64 7.64 23.95
C ARG A 131 2.27 6.69 25.11
N GLU A 132 1.27 5.83 24.93
CA GLU A 132 0.83 4.89 25.96
C GLU A 132 1.88 3.81 26.21
N ARG A 133 2.55 3.31 25.16
CA ARG A 133 3.69 2.42 25.34
C ARG A 133 4.80 3.06 26.18
N ALA A 134 5.20 4.30 25.87
CA ALA A 134 6.21 5.02 26.64
C ALA A 134 5.78 5.25 28.08
N ARG A 135 4.48 5.50 28.34
CA ARG A 135 3.94 5.66 29.69
C ARG A 135 3.96 4.35 30.47
N LEU A 136 3.47 3.27 29.85
CA LEU A 136 3.35 1.97 30.51
C LEU A 136 4.70 1.27 30.69
N SER A 137 5.64 1.42 29.76
CA SER A 137 6.99 0.86 29.89
C SER A 137 7.80 1.44 31.07
N ASN A 138 7.42 2.61 31.57
CA ASN A 138 8.02 3.17 32.78
C ASN A 138 7.43 2.58 34.09
N VAL A 139 6.29 1.90 34.00
CA VAL A 139 5.55 1.37 35.17
C VAL A 139 5.58 -0.16 35.20
N ILE A 140 5.52 -0.79 34.03
CA ILE A 140 5.45 -2.25 33.88
C ILE A 140 6.77 -2.72 33.29
N ALA A 141 7.51 -3.52 34.02
CA ALA A 141 8.80 -4.07 33.63
C ALA A 141 8.63 -5.37 32.77
N ASP A 142 7.52 -6.10 33.01
CA ASP A 142 7.24 -7.34 32.26
C ASP A 142 6.68 -7.04 30.85
N PRO A 143 7.34 -7.53 29.79
CA PRO A 143 6.88 -7.33 28.40
C PRO A 143 5.52 -7.96 28.11
N GLU A 144 5.20 -9.10 28.71
CA GLU A 144 3.93 -9.79 28.45
C GLU A 144 2.76 -9.03 29.10
N GLU A 145 2.92 -8.59 30.35
CA GLU A 145 1.94 -7.77 31.03
C GLU A 145 1.72 -6.42 30.31
N LEU A 146 2.80 -5.81 29.81
CA LEU A 146 2.73 -4.59 29.00
C LEU A 146 1.88 -4.80 27.75
N MET A 147 2.07 -5.91 27.02
CA MET A 147 1.30 -6.24 25.81
C MET A 147 -0.17 -6.48 26.12
N GLN A 148 -0.48 -7.22 27.18
CA GLN A 148 -1.86 -7.45 27.61
C GLN A 148 -2.56 -6.14 27.98
N LYS A 149 -1.86 -5.25 28.68
CA LYS A 149 -2.40 -3.94 29.08
C LYS A 149 -2.66 -3.05 27.87
N LEU A 150 -1.71 -2.97 26.93
CA LEU A 150 -1.89 -2.24 25.69
C LEU A 150 -3.03 -2.81 24.85
N ALA A 151 -3.13 -4.13 24.70
CA ALA A 151 -4.19 -4.78 23.96
C ALA A 151 -5.57 -4.45 24.56
N SER A 152 -5.70 -4.48 25.87
CA SER A 152 -6.94 -4.12 26.57
C SER A 152 -7.32 -2.64 26.42
N GLU A 153 -6.33 -1.71 26.44
CA GLU A 153 -6.58 -0.27 26.30
C GLU A 153 -7.00 0.14 24.89
N PHE A 154 -6.64 -0.66 23.89
CA PHE A 154 -6.96 -0.43 22.48
C PHE A 154 -8.04 -1.37 21.92
N ASP A 155 -8.75 -2.13 22.77
CA ASP A 155 -9.81 -3.07 22.40
C ASP A 155 -9.38 -4.03 21.26
N THR A 156 -8.17 -4.59 21.41
CA THR A 156 -7.59 -5.50 20.40
C THR A 156 -7.00 -6.75 21.04
N THR A 157 -6.65 -7.75 20.23
CA THR A 157 -5.97 -8.94 20.73
C THR A 157 -4.47 -8.72 20.90
N VAL A 158 -3.83 -9.50 21.76
CA VAL A 158 -2.39 -9.40 22.06
C VAL A 158 -1.58 -9.67 20.77
N GLU A 159 -2.01 -10.62 19.94
CA GLU A 159 -1.34 -10.94 18.67
C GLU A 159 -1.36 -9.76 17.69
N LYS A 160 -2.53 -9.12 17.52
CA LYS A 160 -2.66 -7.92 16.66
C LYS A 160 -1.85 -6.74 17.20
N MET A 161 -1.82 -6.57 18.53
CA MET A 161 -1.03 -5.52 19.15
C MET A 161 0.46 -5.75 18.96
N THR A 162 0.92 -6.99 19.12
CA THR A 162 2.32 -7.38 18.85
C THR A 162 2.72 -7.13 17.41
N GLU A 163 1.86 -7.50 16.44
CA GLU A 163 2.11 -7.25 15.03
C GLU A 163 2.16 -5.74 14.71
N LEU A 164 1.26 -4.95 15.28
CA LEU A 164 1.25 -3.49 15.12
C LEU A 164 2.53 -2.86 15.67
N LEU A 165 2.97 -3.24 16.86
CA LEU A 165 4.21 -2.74 17.46
C LEU A 165 5.42 -3.17 16.66
N ARG A 166 5.47 -4.42 16.20
CA ARG A 166 6.55 -4.91 15.32
C ARG A 166 6.67 -4.06 14.07
N ARG A 167 5.54 -3.73 13.40
CA ARG A 167 5.53 -2.86 12.21
C ARG A 167 5.98 -1.42 12.52
N LEU A 168 5.66 -0.90 13.71
CA LEU A 168 6.06 0.44 14.13
C LEU A 168 7.53 0.55 14.55
N ASP A 169 8.10 -0.53 15.05
CA ASP A 169 9.49 -0.60 15.52
C ASP A 169 10.47 -1.03 14.42
N GLN A 170 9.99 -1.71 13.38
CA GLN A 170 10.81 -2.08 12.23
C GLN A 170 11.22 -0.81 11.48
N ARG A 171 12.54 -0.60 11.40
CA ARG A 171 13.13 0.42 10.53
C ARG A 171 13.55 -0.26 9.25
N GLU A 172 13.28 0.40 8.13
CA GLU A 172 13.82 -0.02 6.85
C GLU A 172 15.35 0.05 6.90
N ILE A 173 15.98 -0.96 6.32
CA ILE A 173 17.43 -1.05 6.19
C ILE A 173 17.75 -0.78 4.72
N SER A 174 18.77 0.03 4.46
CA SER A 174 19.26 0.23 3.09
C SER A 174 19.84 -1.07 2.56
N LEU A 175 19.38 -1.53 1.41
CA LEU A 175 19.93 -2.70 0.74
C LEU A 175 21.32 -2.42 0.14
N ASP A 176 21.68 -1.15 -0.04
CA ASP A 176 23.01 -0.72 -0.48
C ASP A 176 24.00 -0.62 0.68
N ALA A 177 23.54 -0.87 1.92
CA ALA A 177 24.46 -0.93 3.05
C ALA A 177 25.41 -2.13 2.93
N PRO A 178 26.70 -1.99 3.37
CA PRO A 178 27.62 -3.12 3.36
C PRO A 178 27.08 -4.27 4.22
N ALA A 179 27.19 -5.50 3.72
CA ALA A 179 26.70 -6.70 4.37
C ALA A 179 27.47 -7.02 5.64
N TYR A 180 28.77 -6.75 5.65
CA TYR A 180 29.66 -6.94 6.79
C TYR A 180 30.61 -5.74 6.93
N ASN A 181 31.19 -5.55 8.12
CA ASN A 181 32.24 -4.57 8.31
C ASN A 181 33.42 -4.89 7.40
N ASP A 182 33.89 -3.92 6.62
CA ASP A 182 34.96 -4.04 5.63
C ASP A 182 34.68 -4.92 4.40
N SER A 183 33.41 -5.16 4.07
CA SER A 183 33.00 -5.86 2.84
C SER A 183 32.55 -4.89 1.76
N ASP A 184 32.99 -5.11 0.52
CA ASP A 184 32.47 -4.43 -0.67
C ASP A 184 31.08 -4.96 -1.07
N SER A 185 30.66 -6.12 -0.52
CA SER A 185 29.35 -6.71 -0.79
C SER A 185 28.23 -5.98 -0.06
N THR A 186 27.14 -5.75 -0.75
CA THR A 186 25.94 -5.08 -0.24
C THR A 186 24.89 -6.08 0.26
N LEU A 187 23.96 -5.63 1.10
CA LEU A 187 22.87 -6.49 1.61
C LEU A 187 21.98 -7.04 0.48
N ILE A 188 21.84 -6.31 -0.64
CA ILE A 188 21.06 -6.77 -1.79
C ILE A 188 21.64 -8.04 -2.41
N GLU A 189 22.97 -8.19 -2.40
CA GLU A 189 23.66 -9.37 -2.97
C GLU A 189 23.45 -10.64 -2.14
N LEU A 190 23.10 -10.48 -0.86
CA LEU A 190 22.81 -11.60 0.03
C LEU A 190 21.36 -12.09 -0.08
N LEU A 191 20.49 -11.33 -0.72
CA LEU A 191 19.09 -11.71 -0.84
C LEU A 191 18.93 -12.83 -1.89
N PRO A 192 18.28 -13.93 -1.55
CA PRO A 192 17.98 -14.97 -2.53
C PRO A 192 17.07 -14.39 -3.62
N GLY A 193 17.46 -14.61 -4.88
CA GLY A 193 16.62 -14.25 -6.02
C GLY A 193 15.27 -14.99 -5.98
N SER A 194 14.23 -14.35 -6.51
CA SER A 194 12.90 -14.96 -6.65
C SER A 194 12.82 -15.96 -7.82
N SER A 195 13.87 -16.05 -8.64
CA SER A 195 13.93 -16.98 -9.76
C SER A 195 14.09 -18.43 -9.24
N GLU A 196 13.27 -19.32 -9.77
CA GLU A 196 13.46 -20.76 -9.53
C GLU A 196 14.87 -21.18 -9.99
N ARG A 197 15.44 -22.15 -9.30
CA ARG A 197 16.74 -22.71 -9.68
C ARG A 197 16.65 -23.26 -11.10
N GLN A 198 17.72 -23.07 -11.88
CA GLN A 198 17.77 -23.48 -13.30
C GLN A 198 17.53 -24.98 -13.50
N ASP A 199 17.99 -25.80 -12.56
CA ASP A 199 17.76 -27.25 -12.58
C ASP A 199 16.26 -27.59 -12.44
N VAL A 200 15.53 -26.88 -11.55
CA VAL A 200 14.09 -27.07 -11.35
C VAL A 200 13.29 -26.62 -12.59
N VAL A 201 13.68 -25.49 -13.20
CA VAL A 201 13.05 -25.02 -14.45
C VAL A 201 13.28 -26.03 -15.56
N LEU A 202 14.51 -26.49 -15.75
CA LEU A 202 14.85 -27.48 -16.78
C LEU A 202 14.12 -28.80 -16.57
N GLU A 203 14.02 -29.27 -15.31
CA GLU A 203 13.28 -30.48 -14.98
C GLU A 203 11.78 -30.33 -15.29
N ARG A 204 11.20 -29.17 -14.98
CA ARG A 204 9.81 -28.85 -15.35
C ARG A 204 9.63 -28.86 -16.87
N GLU A 205 10.49 -28.16 -17.61
CA GLU A 205 10.41 -28.11 -19.07
C GLU A 205 10.52 -29.50 -19.72
N ARG A 206 11.43 -30.34 -19.23
CA ARG A 206 11.58 -31.74 -19.69
C ARG A 206 10.32 -32.55 -19.38
N ARG A 207 9.77 -32.41 -18.20
CA ARG A 207 8.52 -33.08 -17.80
C ARG A 207 7.35 -32.63 -18.67
N ASP A 208 7.18 -31.32 -18.86
CA ASP A 208 6.11 -30.75 -19.66
C ASP A 208 6.24 -31.16 -21.14
N SER A 209 7.45 -31.16 -21.67
CA SER A 209 7.72 -31.66 -23.03
C SER A 209 7.38 -33.14 -23.17
N GLY A 210 7.79 -33.97 -22.18
CA GLY A 210 7.44 -35.39 -22.15
C GLY A 210 5.93 -35.62 -22.09
N ILE A 211 5.21 -34.84 -21.25
CA ILE A 211 3.75 -34.91 -21.16
C ILE A 211 3.10 -34.48 -22.47
N ARG A 212 3.56 -33.38 -23.10
CA ARG A 212 3.02 -32.91 -24.40
C ARG A 212 3.19 -33.95 -25.50
N THR A 213 4.37 -34.55 -25.63
CA THR A 213 4.63 -35.59 -26.64
C THR A 213 3.69 -36.75 -26.46
N ARG A 214 3.58 -37.30 -25.27
CA ARG A 214 2.71 -38.45 -24.97
C ARG A 214 1.22 -38.14 -25.07
N LEU A 215 0.83 -36.90 -24.70
CA LEU A 215 -0.55 -36.46 -24.93
C LEU A 215 -0.87 -36.39 -26.45
N ALA A 216 0.06 -35.92 -27.25
CA ALA A 216 -0.10 -35.92 -28.71
C ALA A 216 -0.22 -37.35 -29.26
N ASP A 217 0.61 -38.28 -28.80
CA ASP A 217 0.55 -39.71 -29.16
C ASP A 217 -0.80 -40.32 -28.72
N ALA A 218 -1.25 -40.07 -27.51
CA ALA A 218 -2.54 -40.56 -27.03
C ALA A 218 -3.73 -39.98 -27.79
N LEU A 219 -3.64 -38.70 -28.20
CA LEU A 219 -4.67 -38.08 -29.04
C LEU A 219 -4.71 -38.66 -30.44
N SER A 220 -3.58 -39.17 -30.97
CA SER A 220 -3.54 -39.80 -32.30
C SER A 220 -4.31 -41.12 -32.38
N VAL A 221 -4.53 -41.82 -31.25
CA VAL A 221 -5.33 -43.05 -31.15
C VAL A 221 -6.85 -42.80 -31.22
N LEU A 222 -7.27 -41.54 -31.07
CA LEU A 222 -8.67 -41.15 -31.13
C LEU A 222 -9.17 -40.94 -32.56
N ASP A 223 -10.44 -41.31 -32.81
CA ASP A 223 -11.12 -40.96 -34.05
C ASP A 223 -11.29 -39.44 -34.15
N GLU A 224 -11.38 -38.87 -35.34
CA GLU A 224 -11.54 -37.42 -35.56
C GLU A 224 -12.67 -36.82 -34.72
N ARG A 225 -13.79 -37.51 -34.59
CA ARG A 225 -14.95 -37.08 -33.79
C ARG A 225 -14.68 -37.13 -32.30
N GLU A 226 -14.00 -38.14 -31.81
CA GLU A 226 -13.58 -38.31 -30.42
C GLU A 226 -12.54 -37.22 -30.05
N ARG A 227 -11.59 -36.98 -30.97
CA ARG A 227 -10.54 -35.98 -30.81
C ARG A 227 -11.12 -34.56 -30.71
N LEU A 228 -12.03 -34.19 -31.61
CA LEU A 228 -12.68 -32.88 -31.59
C LEU A 228 -13.45 -32.64 -30.26
N ILE A 229 -14.12 -33.66 -29.75
CA ILE A 229 -14.81 -33.56 -28.45
C ILE A 229 -13.83 -33.31 -27.31
N ILE A 230 -12.69 -34.03 -27.29
CA ILE A 230 -11.68 -33.87 -26.23
C ILE A 230 -10.99 -32.51 -26.37
N GLU A 231 -10.58 -32.09 -27.54
CA GLU A 231 -9.95 -30.81 -27.77
C GLU A 231 -10.82 -29.62 -27.32
N LYS A 232 -12.12 -29.61 -27.70
CA LYS A 232 -13.02 -28.48 -27.37
C LYS A 232 -13.59 -28.52 -25.95
N ARG A 233 -13.60 -29.67 -25.30
CA ARG A 233 -14.25 -29.82 -23.99
C ARG A 233 -13.28 -30.04 -22.83
N VAL A 234 -12.13 -30.63 -23.08
CA VAL A 234 -11.15 -30.99 -22.04
C VAL A 234 -9.89 -30.14 -22.12
N LEU A 235 -9.41 -29.87 -23.35
CA LEU A 235 -8.17 -29.12 -23.59
C LEU A 235 -8.40 -27.64 -23.93
N GLY A 236 -9.60 -27.26 -24.35
CA GLY A 236 -9.94 -25.88 -24.68
C GLY A 236 -10.17 -25.00 -23.43
N ASP A 237 -9.80 -23.72 -23.54
CA ASP A 237 -10.01 -22.71 -22.49
C ASP A 237 -11.49 -22.49 -22.11
N GLN A 238 -12.40 -22.76 -23.05
CA GLN A 238 -13.84 -22.71 -22.83
C GLN A 238 -14.46 -24.10 -23.06
N THR A 239 -15.05 -24.66 -22.01
CA THR A 239 -15.71 -25.96 -22.07
C THR A 239 -16.97 -25.92 -22.95
N ALA A 240 -16.91 -26.47 -24.16
CA ALA A 240 -18.05 -26.55 -25.04
C ALA A 240 -19.15 -27.50 -24.49
N SER A 241 -20.42 -27.13 -24.65
CA SER A 241 -21.53 -27.99 -24.21
C SER A 241 -21.71 -29.21 -25.11
N LEU A 242 -22.13 -30.35 -24.54
CA LEU A 242 -22.40 -31.56 -25.35
C LEU A 242 -23.48 -31.33 -26.41
N ALA A 243 -24.41 -30.40 -26.16
CA ALA A 243 -25.46 -30.06 -27.13
C ALA A 243 -24.90 -29.24 -28.33
N SER A 244 -23.89 -28.36 -28.10
CA SER A 244 -23.24 -27.63 -29.18
C SER A 244 -22.34 -28.56 -30.02
N LEU A 245 -21.59 -29.43 -29.37
CA LEU A 245 -20.73 -30.43 -30.03
C LEU A 245 -21.56 -31.45 -30.79
N GLY A 246 -22.72 -31.86 -30.28
CA GLY A 246 -23.65 -32.74 -30.99
C GLY A 246 -24.17 -32.10 -32.30
N ARG A 247 -24.52 -30.80 -32.24
CA ARG A 247 -24.95 -30.06 -33.46
C ARG A 247 -23.80 -29.94 -34.47
N GLU A 248 -22.57 -29.65 -34.03
CA GLU A 248 -21.40 -29.53 -34.91
C GLU A 248 -21.03 -30.85 -35.59
N LEU A 249 -21.13 -31.95 -34.84
CA LEU A 249 -20.83 -33.31 -35.36
C LEU A 249 -21.99 -33.98 -36.05
N GLY A 250 -23.17 -33.35 -36.14
CA GLY A 250 -24.38 -33.92 -36.71
C GLY A 250 -24.94 -35.13 -35.95
N VAL A 251 -24.75 -35.19 -34.62
CA VAL A 251 -25.21 -36.29 -33.74
C VAL A 251 -26.04 -35.79 -32.57
N SER A 252 -26.77 -36.68 -31.95
CA SER A 252 -27.56 -36.36 -30.75
C SER A 252 -26.62 -36.05 -29.57
N ARG A 253 -27.11 -35.26 -28.60
CA ARG A 253 -26.40 -34.96 -27.34
C ARG A 253 -25.93 -36.23 -26.61
N GLU A 254 -26.77 -37.24 -26.58
CA GLU A 254 -26.44 -38.51 -25.91
C GLU A 254 -25.33 -39.27 -26.68
N ARG A 255 -25.36 -39.19 -28.02
CA ARG A 255 -24.27 -39.77 -28.82
C ARG A 255 -22.94 -39.05 -28.61
N ALA A 256 -22.96 -37.72 -28.52
CA ALA A 256 -21.75 -36.95 -28.16
C ALA A 256 -21.20 -37.34 -26.78
N ARG A 257 -22.09 -37.57 -25.79
CA ARG A 257 -21.69 -38.07 -24.45
C ARG A 257 -21.06 -39.47 -24.53
N GLN A 258 -21.61 -40.37 -25.32
CA GLN A 258 -21.04 -41.73 -25.51
C GLN A 258 -19.66 -41.65 -26.13
N LEU A 259 -19.44 -40.78 -27.14
CA LEU A 259 -18.15 -40.54 -27.74
C LEU A 259 -17.15 -39.98 -26.74
N GLU A 260 -17.55 -39.02 -25.90
CA GLU A 260 -16.69 -38.50 -24.83
C GLU A 260 -16.23 -39.57 -23.85
N VAL A 261 -17.16 -40.42 -23.39
CA VAL A 261 -16.85 -41.52 -22.46
C VAL A 261 -15.88 -42.53 -23.11
N ARG A 262 -16.11 -42.85 -24.38
CA ARG A 262 -15.25 -43.75 -25.14
C ARG A 262 -13.84 -43.18 -25.34
N ALA A 263 -13.76 -41.89 -25.70
CA ALA A 263 -12.48 -41.19 -25.86
C ALA A 263 -11.70 -41.15 -24.53
N LYS A 264 -12.37 -40.77 -23.42
CA LYS A 264 -11.75 -40.79 -22.10
C LYS A 264 -11.26 -42.18 -21.66
N LYS A 265 -11.99 -43.23 -22.04
CA LYS A 265 -11.56 -44.61 -21.75
C LYS A 265 -10.30 -44.99 -22.54
N LYS A 266 -10.23 -44.63 -23.84
CA LYS A 266 -9.04 -44.83 -24.66
C LYS A 266 -7.82 -44.08 -24.08
N LEU A 267 -8.00 -42.76 -23.81
CA LEU A 267 -6.95 -41.92 -23.23
C LEU A 267 -6.47 -42.44 -21.87
N ARG A 268 -7.39 -42.92 -21.02
CA ARG A 268 -7.02 -43.51 -19.72
C ARG A 268 -6.18 -44.78 -19.88
N GLY A 269 -6.40 -45.54 -20.96
CA GLY A 269 -5.59 -46.72 -21.27
C GLY A 269 -4.14 -46.33 -21.62
N GLU A 270 -3.98 -45.36 -22.50
CA GLU A 270 -2.68 -44.90 -22.98
C GLU A 270 -1.90 -44.10 -21.92
N LEU A 271 -2.59 -43.38 -21.04
CA LEU A 271 -1.97 -42.51 -20.03
C LEU A 271 -1.90 -43.19 -18.63
N LYS A 272 -2.12 -44.51 -18.54
CA LYS A 272 -2.19 -45.24 -17.25
C LYS A 272 -0.90 -45.17 -16.44
N GLU A 273 0.25 -45.11 -17.14
CA GLU A 273 1.57 -44.99 -16.51
C GLU A 273 1.87 -43.63 -15.86
N PHE A 274 1.01 -42.62 -16.15
CA PHE A 274 1.15 -41.25 -15.62
C PHE A 274 0.12 -40.87 -14.57
N ALA A 275 -0.77 -41.82 -14.20
CA ALA A 275 -1.62 -41.57 -13.05
C ALA A 275 -0.73 -41.46 -11.81
N PRO A 276 -0.82 -40.36 -11.01
CA PRO A 276 -0.13 -40.30 -9.73
C PRO A 276 -0.55 -41.55 -8.95
N ALA A 277 0.42 -42.24 -8.38
CA ALA A 277 0.14 -43.34 -7.47
C ALA A 277 -0.80 -42.80 -6.37
N ALA A 278 -2.00 -43.37 -6.27
CA ALA A 278 -3.04 -43.01 -5.34
C ALA A 278 -2.60 -43.22 -3.90
#